data_76108a55cf672f2fe10585c96fe78444
#
_entry.id   76108a55cf672f2fe10585c96fe78444
#
_cell.length_a   1.000
_cell.length_b   1.000
_cell.length_c   1.000
_cell.angle_alpha   90.00
_cell.angle_beta   90.00
_cell.angle_gamma   90.00
#
_symmetry.space_group_name_H-M   'P 1'
#
loop_
_entity.id
_entity.type
_entity.pdbx_description
1 polymer ?
#
loop_
_entity_poly.entity_id
_entity_poly.type
_entity_poly.pdbx_seq_one_letter_code
_entity_poly.pdbx_strand_id
1 'polypeptide(L)'
;IENDDVVVIFKGSESYGKTTAPEPERVDAVELKNKALELQKKTYAYNDAVVDGTQSIAMSFRDEIYLYNSHGLELSNRVGMTGCYVVAVVNKDGESRDNFEFAESIHGEKFDELPKKAVDGALEKIGASEIPTGKYNVVIDGTQMRSLLSAFSPSFSAKNAILGMSMLA
;
A
#
# COMPACT_ATOMS: atom_id res chain seq x y z
N ILE A 1 -14.49 33.16 -6.85
CA ILE A 1 -15.12 32.21 -5.90
C ILE A 1 -14.78 32.77 -4.54
N GLU A 2 -15.74 33.40 -3.86
CA GLU A 2 -15.60 33.74 -2.45
C GLU A 2 -15.57 32.44 -1.67
N ASN A 3 -14.50 32.21 -0.92
CA ASN A 3 -14.38 31.07 -0.03
C ASN A 3 -14.67 31.62 1.39
N ASP A 4 -15.82 31.30 1.93
CA ASP A 4 -16.22 31.68 3.29
C ASP A 4 -15.47 30.90 4.39
N ASP A 5 -14.63 29.93 4.01
CA ASP A 5 -13.81 29.18 4.95
C ASP A 5 -12.66 30.06 5.46
N VAL A 6 -12.76 30.53 6.69
CA VAL A 6 -11.65 31.17 7.38
C VAL A 6 -10.56 30.11 7.66
N VAL A 7 -9.51 30.12 6.86
CA VAL A 7 -8.35 29.27 7.13
C VAL A 7 -7.58 29.83 8.33
N VAL A 8 -7.69 29.14 9.46
CA VAL A 8 -6.94 29.49 10.67
C VAL A 8 -5.60 28.73 10.68
N ILE A 9 -4.49 29.47 10.73
CA ILE A 9 -3.18 28.87 10.89
C ILE A 9 -3.05 28.31 12.31
N PHE A 10 -2.73 27.02 12.42
CA PHE A 10 -2.56 26.36 13.69
C PHE A 10 -1.38 26.98 14.48
N LYS A 11 -1.64 27.42 15.71
CA LYS A 11 -0.63 28.09 16.54
C LYS A 11 0.40 27.15 17.17
N GLY A 12 0.17 25.87 17.11
CA GLY A 12 1.00 24.86 17.78
C GLY A 12 0.36 24.34 19.06
N SER A 13 1.02 23.39 19.68
CA SER A 13 0.70 22.83 20.99
C SER A 13 1.86 23.06 21.96
N GLU A 14 1.60 23.01 23.27
CA GLU A 14 2.64 23.18 24.30
C GLU A 14 3.68 22.07 24.27
N SER A 15 3.30 20.88 23.78
CA SER A 15 4.22 19.75 23.61
C SER A 15 3.79 18.85 22.45
N TYR A 16 4.77 18.18 21.86
CA TYR A 16 4.58 17.16 20.82
C TYR A 16 5.20 15.84 21.27
N GLY A 17 4.49 14.76 21.02
CA GLY A 17 5.03 13.43 21.25
C GLY A 17 6.22 13.13 20.35
N LYS A 18 7.17 12.34 20.86
CA LYS A 18 8.26 11.83 20.01
C LYS A 18 7.71 10.75 19.09
N THR A 19 8.04 10.82 17.80
CA THR A 19 7.79 9.72 16.89
C THR A 19 8.74 8.56 17.19
N THR A 20 8.20 7.36 17.25
CA THR A 20 8.98 6.12 17.47
C THR A 20 9.21 5.35 16.18
N ALA A 21 8.89 5.94 15.05
CA ALA A 21 9.13 5.30 13.75
C ALA A 21 10.63 5.02 13.58
N PRO A 22 11.02 3.78 13.23
CA PRO A 22 12.40 3.46 12.96
C PRO A 22 12.93 4.32 11.81
N GLU A 23 14.21 4.70 11.87
CA GLU A 23 14.84 5.36 10.73
C GLU A 23 14.81 4.40 9.52
N PRO A 24 14.35 4.86 8.35
CA PRO A 24 14.34 4.02 7.16
C PRO A 24 15.76 3.65 6.78
N GLU A 25 15.95 2.39 6.41
CA GLU A 25 17.22 1.87 5.93
C GLU A 25 17.66 2.63 4.67
N ARG A 26 18.96 2.90 4.58
CA ARG A 26 19.55 3.45 3.35
C ARG A 26 19.91 2.30 2.44
N VAL A 27 19.25 2.21 1.31
CA VAL A 27 19.52 1.21 0.27
C VAL A 27 19.98 1.94 -0.98
N ASP A 28 21.07 1.49 -1.57
CA ASP A 28 21.56 2.08 -2.82
C ASP A 28 20.78 1.58 -4.05
N ALA A 29 20.87 2.34 -5.14
CA ALA A 29 20.13 2.02 -6.36
C ALA A 29 20.58 0.70 -7.02
N VAL A 30 21.82 0.28 -6.82
CA VAL A 30 22.36 -0.97 -7.38
C VAL A 30 21.76 -2.15 -6.64
N GLU A 31 21.66 -2.06 -5.31
CA GLU A 31 21.01 -3.07 -4.48
C GLU A 31 19.53 -3.20 -4.83
N LEU A 32 18.79 -2.08 -4.91
CA LEU A 32 17.38 -2.08 -5.31
C LEU A 32 17.17 -2.74 -6.68
N LYS A 33 18.01 -2.39 -7.66
CA LYS A 33 17.99 -3.02 -8.98
C LYS A 33 18.20 -4.54 -8.89
N ASN A 34 19.21 -4.97 -8.13
CA ASN A 34 19.51 -6.40 -7.99
C ASN A 34 18.37 -7.15 -7.31
N LYS A 35 17.74 -6.54 -6.31
CA LYS A 35 16.57 -7.11 -5.62
C LYS A 35 15.34 -7.20 -6.52
N ALA A 36 15.08 -6.20 -7.34
CA ALA A 36 14.00 -6.24 -8.34
C ALA A 36 14.24 -7.36 -9.37
N LEU A 37 15.49 -7.51 -9.88
CA LEU A 37 15.86 -8.58 -10.80
C LEU A 37 15.78 -9.98 -10.15
N GLU A 38 16.15 -10.10 -8.89
CA GLU A 38 16.02 -11.33 -8.11
C GLU A 38 14.55 -11.75 -7.98
N LEU A 39 13.65 -10.81 -7.60
CA LEU A 39 12.22 -11.06 -7.53
C LEU A 39 11.65 -11.48 -8.89
N GLN A 40 11.98 -10.76 -9.95
CA GLN A 40 11.51 -11.08 -11.29
C GLN A 40 11.92 -12.51 -11.69
N LYS A 41 13.18 -12.85 -11.46
CA LYS A 41 13.72 -14.18 -11.79
C LYS A 41 13.01 -15.29 -11.00
N LYS A 42 12.79 -15.07 -9.69
CA LYS A 42 12.08 -16.02 -8.84
C LYS A 42 10.60 -16.16 -9.26
N THR A 43 9.94 -15.05 -9.64
CA THR A 43 8.54 -15.05 -10.05
C THR A 43 8.34 -15.85 -11.34
N TYR A 44 9.14 -15.61 -12.37
CA TYR A 44 9.06 -16.35 -13.63
C TYR A 44 9.47 -17.83 -13.47
N ALA A 45 10.42 -18.12 -12.60
CA ALA A 45 10.86 -19.49 -12.35
C ALA A 45 9.88 -20.30 -11.48
N TYR A 46 8.93 -19.64 -10.81
CA TYR A 46 8.02 -20.30 -9.88
C TYR A 46 6.96 -21.15 -10.58
N ASN A 47 6.41 -20.65 -11.71
CA ASN A 47 5.38 -21.37 -12.45
C ASN A 47 5.38 -20.99 -13.93
N ASP A 48 5.25 -21.95 -14.82
CA ASP A 48 5.25 -21.76 -16.27
C ASP A 48 4.04 -20.94 -16.78
N ALA A 49 3.00 -20.78 -15.97
CA ALA A 49 1.85 -19.94 -16.29
C ALA A 49 2.15 -18.44 -16.19
N VAL A 50 3.27 -18.04 -15.57
CA VAL A 50 3.65 -16.64 -15.47
C VAL A 50 4.03 -16.09 -16.83
N VAL A 51 3.39 -14.98 -17.22
CA VAL A 51 3.55 -14.38 -18.54
C VAL A 51 3.95 -12.91 -18.48
N ASP A 52 4.19 -12.31 -19.65
CA ASP A 52 4.49 -10.89 -19.79
C ASP A 52 3.39 -10.02 -19.18
N GLY A 53 3.78 -8.86 -18.65
CA GLY A 53 2.96 -8.01 -17.82
C GLY A 53 3.26 -8.14 -16.33
N THR A 54 3.93 -9.23 -15.92
CA THR A 54 4.44 -9.41 -14.55
C THR A 54 5.46 -8.32 -14.21
N GLN A 55 5.28 -7.69 -13.05
CA GLN A 55 6.12 -6.61 -12.55
C GLN A 55 6.78 -7.00 -11.22
N SER A 56 8.04 -6.63 -11.08
CA SER A 56 8.79 -6.79 -9.83
C SER A 56 9.53 -5.49 -9.53
N ILE A 57 9.20 -4.88 -8.40
CA ILE A 57 9.76 -3.58 -8.00
C ILE A 57 10.33 -3.67 -6.60
N ALA A 58 11.53 -3.12 -6.44
CA ALA A 58 12.12 -2.82 -5.14
C ALA A 58 12.27 -1.30 -5.02
N MET A 59 11.90 -0.75 -3.86
CA MET A 59 11.89 0.69 -3.63
C MET A 59 12.42 1.05 -2.25
N SER A 60 13.04 2.22 -2.17
CA SER A 60 13.42 2.84 -0.89
C SER A 60 13.29 4.35 -1.06
N PHE A 61 12.65 5.00 -0.10
CA PHE A 61 12.61 6.45 -0.04
C PHE A 61 12.79 6.92 1.40
N ARG A 62 13.28 8.14 1.54
CA ARG A 62 13.44 8.83 2.81
C ARG A 62 13.19 10.31 2.59
N ASP A 63 12.21 10.84 3.31
CA ASP A 63 11.85 12.25 3.28
C ASP A 63 12.10 12.90 4.63
N GLU A 64 12.55 14.15 4.62
CA GLU A 64 12.58 15.03 5.77
C GLU A 64 11.51 16.11 5.58
N ILE A 65 10.55 16.14 6.50
CA ILE A 65 9.44 17.09 6.48
C ILE A 65 9.72 18.16 7.52
N TYR A 66 9.67 19.42 7.09
CA TYR A 66 9.79 20.58 7.95
C TYR A 66 8.52 21.40 7.90
N LEU A 67 7.99 21.76 9.04
CA LEU A 67 6.77 22.56 9.15
C LEU A 67 7.06 23.82 9.96
N TYR A 68 6.89 24.97 9.33
CA TYR A 68 7.06 26.29 9.92
C TYR A 68 5.82 27.14 9.71
N ASN A 69 5.51 28.04 10.64
CA ASN A 69 4.48 29.03 10.43
C ASN A 69 4.80 30.34 11.14
N SER A 70 4.01 31.39 10.86
CA SER A 70 4.17 32.75 11.42
C SER A 70 3.89 32.87 12.92
N HIS A 71 3.38 31.81 13.57
CA HIS A 71 3.18 31.76 15.02
C HIS A 71 4.35 31.15 15.77
N GLY A 72 5.48 30.87 15.08
CA GLY A 72 6.68 30.31 15.68
C GLY A 72 6.66 28.79 15.78
N LEU A 73 5.72 28.10 15.12
CA LEU A 73 5.76 26.66 15.02
C LEU A 73 6.97 26.26 14.18
N GLU A 74 7.81 25.38 14.74
CA GLU A 74 8.96 24.79 14.09
C GLU A 74 9.02 23.31 14.45
N LEU A 75 8.70 22.45 13.48
CA LEU A 75 8.68 21.00 13.64
C LEU A 75 9.44 20.35 12.49
N SER A 76 10.07 19.24 12.77
CA SER A 76 10.65 18.39 11.74
C SER A 76 10.34 16.91 12.03
N ASN A 77 10.22 16.15 10.98
CA ASN A 77 10.06 14.71 11.07
C ASN A 77 10.76 14.03 9.89
N ARG A 78 11.20 12.79 10.10
CA ARG A 78 11.74 11.93 9.06
C ARG A 78 10.80 10.77 8.84
N VAL A 79 10.48 10.52 7.60
CA VAL A 79 9.66 9.38 7.18
C VAL A 79 10.37 8.65 6.05
N GLY A 80 10.11 7.37 5.92
CA GLY A 80 10.65 6.60 4.82
C GLY A 80 10.16 5.17 4.85
N MET A 81 10.41 4.48 3.77
CA MET A 81 10.03 3.09 3.61
C MET A 81 11.03 2.40 2.69
N THR A 82 11.38 1.16 3.03
CA THR A 82 12.06 0.23 2.13
C THR A 82 11.16 -0.98 1.96
N GLY A 83 10.91 -1.37 0.73
CA GLY A 83 10.03 -2.49 0.45
C GLY A 83 10.08 -2.93 -1.00
N CYS A 84 9.29 -3.92 -1.31
CA CYS A 84 9.18 -4.44 -2.67
C CYS A 84 7.79 -4.98 -2.93
N TYR A 85 7.44 -5.11 -4.21
CA TYR A 85 6.21 -5.77 -4.60
C TYR A 85 6.36 -6.57 -5.89
N VAL A 86 5.47 -7.50 -6.06
CA VAL A 86 5.29 -8.27 -7.27
C VAL A 86 3.83 -8.17 -7.70
N VAL A 87 3.60 -7.85 -8.98
CA VAL A 87 2.34 -8.09 -9.66
C VAL A 87 2.58 -9.28 -10.58
N ALA A 88 2.12 -10.45 -10.19
CA ALA A 88 2.23 -11.64 -11.03
C ALA A 88 1.04 -11.69 -11.99
N VAL A 89 1.33 -11.83 -13.28
CA VAL A 89 0.32 -12.10 -14.31
C VAL A 89 0.49 -13.54 -14.75
N VAL A 90 -0.58 -14.31 -14.66
CA VAL A 90 -0.61 -15.71 -15.10
C VAL A 90 -1.59 -15.88 -16.26
N ASN A 91 -1.28 -16.80 -17.17
CA ASN A 91 -2.21 -17.24 -18.21
C ASN A 91 -2.32 -18.76 -18.16
N LYS A 92 -3.53 -19.26 -18.07
CA LYS A 92 -3.82 -20.70 -18.10
C LYS A 92 -5.08 -20.94 -18.92
N ASP A 93 -4.98 -21.81 -19.91
CA ASP A 93 -6.08 -22.18 -20.79
C ASP A 93 -6.76 -20.97 -21.49
N GLY A 94 -5.99 -19.91 -21.77
CA GLY A 94 -6.46 -18.69 -22.40
C GLY A 94 -7.09 -17.67 -21.43
N GLU A 95 -7.16 -17.99 -20.15
CA GLU A 95 -7.62 -17.09 -19.09
C GLU A 95 -6.42 -16.42 -18.42
N SER A 96 -6.42 -15.09 -18.36
CA SER A 96 -5.40 -14.33 -17.65
C SER A 96 -5.93 -13.76 -16.35
N ARG A 97 -5.12 -13.86 -15.29
CA ARG A 97 -5.36 -13.25 -13.97
C ARG A 97 -4.09 -12.66 -13.42
N ASP A 98 -4.27 -11.70 -12.52
CA ASP A 98 -3.14 -11.08 -11.82
C ASP A 98 -3.37 -11.07 -10.30
N ASN A 99 -2.27 -10.97 -9.57
CA ASN A 99 -2.30 -10.72 -8.13
C ASN A 99 -1.14 -9.84 -7.72
N PHE A 100 -1.42 -8.92 -6.78
CA PHE A 100 -0.46 -8.00 -6.18
C PHE A 100 -0.09 -8.46 -4.79
N GLU A 101 1.20 -8.54 -4.51
CA GLU A 101 1.74 -8.78 -3.17
C GLU A 101 2.84 -7.78 -2.84
N PHE A 102 2.88 -7.35 -1.59
CA PHE A 102 3.82 -6.35 -1.08
C PHE A 102 4.53 -6.83 0.19
N ALA A 103 5.80 -6.48 0.31
CA ALA A 103 6.59 -6.68 1.52
C ALA A 103 7.28 -5.38 1.95
N GLU A 104 7.20 -5.07 3.25
CA GLU A 104 7.87 -3.92 3.89
C GLU A 104 9.36 -4.19 4.17
N SER A 105 9.99 -4.98 3.33
CA SER A 105 11.41 -5.32 3.38
C SER A 105 11.87 -5.83 2.02
N ILE A 106 13.13 -5.64 1.71
CA ILE A 106 13.80 -6.24 0.54
C ILE A 106 14.67 -7.44 0.92
N HIS A 107 14.52 -7.92 2.16
CA HIS A 107 15.28 -9.05 2.71
C HIS A 107 14.38 -9.98 3.54
N GLY A 108 14.88 -11.20 3.77
CA GLY A 108 14.31 -12.18 4.68
C GLY A 108 13.07 -12.88 4.12
N GLU A 109 12.39 -13.61 5.00
CA GLU A 109 11.31 -14.52 4.63
C GLU A 109 10.17 -13.86 3.83
N LYS A 110 9.74 -12.66 4.23
CA LYS A 110 8.68 -11.92 3.51
C LYS A 110 9.06 -11.60 2.06
N PHE A 111 10.34 -11.26 1.83
CA PHE A 111 10.86 -11.05 0.48
C PHE A 111 10.92 -12.36 -0.31
N ASP A 112 11.41 -13.43 0.31
CA ASP A 112 11.60 -14.72 -0.36
C ASP A 112 10.28 -15.41 -0.73
N GLU A 113 9.23 -15.23 0.08
CA GLU A 113 7.89 -15.77 -0.17
C GLU A 113 7.05 -14.95 -1.15
N LEU A 114 7.44 -13.70 -1.43
CA LEU A 114 6.64 -12.76 -2.21
C LEU A 114 6.29 -13.28 -3.62
N PRO A 115 7.24 -13.83 -4.41
CA PRO A 115 6.94 -14.41 -5.72
C PRO A 115 5.91 -15.53 -5.65
N LYS A 116 6.06 -16.43 -4.66
CA LYS A 116 5.12 -17.52 -4.45
C LYS A 116 3.71 -17.01 -4.18
N LYS A 117 3.55 -16.10 -3.21
CA LYS A 117 2.24 -15.54 -2.84
C LYS A 117 1.58 -14.82 -4.00
N ALA A 118 2.35 -14.04 -4.76
CA ALA A 118 1.83 -13.33 -5.92
C ALA A 118 1.32 -14.29 -7.01
N VAL A 119 2.10 -15.32 -7.34
CA VAL A 119 1.73 -16.29 -8.39
C VAL A 119 0.58 -17.20 -7.94
N ASP A 120 0.64 -17.74 -6.72
CA ASP A 120 -0.44 -18.59 -6.19
C ASP A 120 -1.76 -17.82 -6.12
N GLY A 121 -1.74 -16.57 -5.63
CA GLY A 121 -2.93 -15.73 -5.58
C GLY A 121 -3.51 -15.37 -6.96
N ALA A 122 -2.67 -15.30 -8.00
CA ALA A 122 -3.14 -15.14 -9.38
C ALA A 122 -3.75 -16.45 -9.92
N LEU A 123 -3.12 -17.58 -9.65
CA LEU A 123 -3.60 -18.90 -10.07
C LEU A 123 -4.94 -19.28 -9.42
N GLU A 124 -5.14 -18.93 -8.15
CA GLU A 124 -6.41 -19.17 -7.42
C GLU A 124 -7.60 -18.45 -8.05
N LYS A 125 -7.37 -17.39 -8.83
CA LYS A 125 -8.41 -16.64 -9.53
C LYS A 125 -8.81 -17.26 -10.89
N ILE A 126 -8.04 -18.23 -11.40
CA ILE A 126 -8.36 -18.94 -12.65
C ILE A 126 -9.62 -19.77 -12.46
N GLY A 127 -10.56 -19.69 -13.41
CA GLY A 127 -11.84 -20.39 -13.35
C GLY A 127 -12.88 -19.70 -12.45
N ALA A 128 -12.57 -18.51 -11.91
CA ALA A 128 -13.55 -17.74 -11.15
C ALA A 128 -14.72 -17.32 -12.04
N SER A 129 -15.94 -17.53 -11.57
CA SER A 129 -17.17 -17.20 -12.26
C SER A 129 -18.10 -16.36 -11.40
N GLU A 130 -19.07 -15.71 -12.03
CA GLU A 130 -20.10 -14.97 -11.32
C GLU A 130 -20.94 -15.91 -10.45
N ILE A 131 -21.27 -15.46 -9.25
CA ILE A 131 -22.19 -16.16 -8.37
C ILE A 131 -23.61 -15.57 -8.53
N PRO A 132 -24.67 -16.38 -8.46
CA PRO A 132 -26.05 -15.89 -8.52
C PRO A 132 -26.35 -14.88 -7.42
N THR A 133 -27.25 -13.94 -7.68
CA THR A 133 -27.74 -13.02 -6.63
C THR A 133 -28.37 -13.82 -5.49
N GLY A 134 -27.94 -13.56 -4.26
CA GLY A 134 -28.39 -14.30 -3.08
C GLY A 134 -27.87 -13.74 -1.77
N LYS A 135 -28.19 -14.44 -0.69
CA LYS A 135 -27.62 -14.18 0.63
C LYS A 135 -26.55 -15.24 0.91
N TYR A 136 -25.36 -14.78 1.22
CA TYR A 136 -24.19 -15.63 1.45
C TYR A 136 -23.52 -15.31 2.77
N ASN A 137 -22.98 -16.32 3.41
CA ASN A 137 -21.98 -16.11 4.47
C ASN A 137 -20.65 -15.79 3.81
N VAL A 138 -20.09 -14.61 4.12
CA VAL A 138 -18.88 -14.11 3.48
C VAL A 138 -17.75 -14.08 4.51
N VAL A 139 -16.61 -14.67 4.16
CA VAL A 139 -15.33 -14.48 4.86
C VAL A 139 -14.50 -13.53 4.01
N ILE A 140 -14.04 -12.42 4.60
CA ILE A 140 -13.26 -11.40 3.91
C ILE A 140 -11.83 -11.48 4.42
N ASP A 141 -10.87 -11.61 3.51
CA ASP A 141 -9.45 -11.54 3.83
C ASP A 141 -9.08 -10.17 4.47
N GLY A 142 -8.08 -10.16 5.34
CA GLY A 142 -7.68 -8.96 6.07
C GLY A 142 -7.26 -7.79 5.17
N THR A 143 -6.63 -8.06 4.03
CA THR A 143 -6.24 -7.04 3.04
C THR A 143 -7.47 -6.42 2.39
N GLN A 144 -8.43 -7.25 1.99
CA GLN A 144 -9.69 -6.80 1.41
C GLN A 144 -10.57 -6.08 2.44
N MET A 145 -10.56 -6.55 3.69
CA MET A 145 -11.26 -5.86 4.79
C MET A 145 -10.68 -4.47 5.03
N ARG A 146 -9.35 -4.31 4.99
CA ARG A 146 -8.71 -3.00 5.09
C ARG A 146 -9.16 -2.06 3.97
N SER A 147 -9.23 -2.55 2.74
CA SER A 147 -9.71 -1.76 1.59
C SER A 147 -11.17 -1.36 1.75
N LEU A 148 -12.00 -2.28 2.20
CA LEU A 148 -13.42 -2.02 2.49
C LEU A 148 -13.59 -0.96 3.58
N LEU A 149 -12.89 -1.08 4.71
CA LEU A 149 -12.93 -0.10 5.80
C LEU A 149 -12.39 1.27 5.35
N SER A 150 -11.37 1.30 4.49
CA SER A 150 -10.84 2.55 3.93
C SER A 150 -11.87 3.31 3.11
N ALA A 151 -12.78 2.63 2.43
CA ALA A 151 -13.88 3.26 1.69
C ALA A 151 -14.85 4.02 2.62
N PHE A 152 -14.96 3.60 3.89
CA PHE A 152 -15.79 4.29 4.90
C PHE A 152 -15.03 5.34 5.70
N SER A 153 -13.71 5.47 5.51
CA SER A 153 -12.88 6.42 6.28
C SER A 153 -13.37 7.88 6.23
N PRO A 154 -13.93 8.39 5.10
CA PRO A 154 -14.51 9.73 5.06
C PRO A 154 -15.66 9.96 6.05
N SER A 155 -16.41 8.90 6.41
CA SER A 155 -17.50 8.97 7.38
C SER A 155 -17.02 9.30 8.80
N PHE A 156 -15.76 9.00 9.12
CA PHE A 156 -15.13 9.29 10.40
C PHE A 156 -14.40 10.63 10.44
N SER A 157 -14.47 11.40 9.35
CA SER A 157 -13.86 12.73 9.28
C SER A 157 -14.70 13.78 10.01
N ALA A 158 -14.12 14.45 11.00
CA ALA A 158 -14.78 15.56 11.69
C ALA A 158 -15.22 16.67 10.71
N LYS A 159 -14.41 16.96 9.69
CA LYS A 159 -14.77 17.92 8.63
C LYS A 159 -16.04 17.49 7.89
N ASN A 160 -16.13 16.23 7.50
CA ASN A 160 -17.30 15.72 6.78
C ASN A 160 -18.54 15.69 7.69
N ALA A 161 -18.38 15.44 8.98
CA ALA A 161 -19.47 15.51 9.95
C ALA A 161 -19.99 16.95 10.07
N ILE A 162 -19.11 17.94 10.22
CA ILE A 162 -19.49 19.38 10.30
C ILE A 162 -20.19 19.83 9.02
N LEU A 163 -19.76 19.35 7.85
CA LEU A 163 -20.36 19.71 6.56
C LEU A 163 -21.63 18.90 6.23
N GLY A 164 -22.09 18.02 7.13
CA GLY A 164 -23.26 17.16 6.90
C GLY A 164 -23.04 16.08 5.80
N MET A 165 -21.79 15.79 5.46
CA MET A 165 -21.42 14.80 4.44
C MET A 165 -21.08 13.43 5.04
N SER A 166 -21.08 13.28 6.35
CA SER A 166 -20.85 12.01 7.02
C SER A 166 -22.17 11.28 7.23
N MET A 167 -22.19 9.98 7.00
CA MET A 167 -23.31 9.11 7.35
C MET A 167 -23.49 8.93 8.88
N LEU A 168 -22.52 9.38 9.66
CA LEU A 168 -22.50 9.30 11.12
C LEU A 168 -22.73 10.65 11.82
N ALA A 169 -23.08 11.69 11.05
CA ALA A 169 -23.36 13.04 11.57
C ALA A 169 -24.80 13.15 12.05
#